data_014880dcc15b2b80f273947e0fc2b2fa
#
_entry.id   014880dcc15b2b80f273947e0fc2b2fa
#
_cell.length_a   1.000
_cell.length_b   1.000
_cell.length_c   1.000
_cell.angle_alpha   90.00
_cell.angle_beta   90.00
_cell.angle_gamma   90.00
#
_symmetry.space_group_name_H-M   'P 1'
#
loop_
_entity.id
_entity.type
_entity.pdbx_description
1 polymer ?
#
loop_
_entity_poly.entity_id
_entity_poly.type
_entity_poly.pdbx_seq_one_letter_code
_entity_poly.pdbx_strand_id
1 'polypeptide(L)'
;MSTPNPPLPEVAPPRVTPRSVLTRLGTLGPLLGLLALAVVATLLNPDFLTASNISNVLTRAAFTGIIAVGMTFVIISGGIDLSVGSLAALIAGSMILIMNSLKGSLGAGVGTILLGMLAALAIGALAGLFHGTTITRGRIEPFIVTLGTLGIYRAVLTYLAQGGAISLDLDIGDRYSPVYYGRLLGIPIPILVFAAVALLGGLILNRTRYGRYVQAIGSNEQVARYAAINVTGVKIATYVLLGVCVGLATILYVPQLGSATPSTGLLWELDAIAAVIIGGTALRGGSGRIWGTVVGAVLLVTIGNVLNLTNIISVYLNAAVTGLVIILVAFFQRGRR
;
A
#
# COMPACT_ATOMS: atom_id res chain seq x y z
N MET A 1 5.29 44.54 55.67
CA MET A 1 3.91 44.27 55.20
C MET A 1 4.02 43.67 53.81
N SER A 2 3.84 42.32 53.74
CA SER A 2 3.87 41.61 52.46
C SER A 2 2.47 41.67 51.84
N THR A 3 2.36 42.19 50.64
CA THR A 3 1.13 42.18 49.88
C THR A 3 0.76 40.72 49.47
N PRO A 4 -0.48 40.29 49.67
CA PRO A 4 -0.89 38.93 49.26
C PRO A 4 -0.83 38.78 47.75
N ASN A 5 -0.29 37.63 47.28
CA ASN A 5 -0.29 37.28 45.86
C ASN A 5 -1.72 37.24 45.32
N PRO A 6 -1.96 37.74 44.12
CA PRO A 6 -3.27 37.61 43.47
C PRO A 6 -3.61 36.13 43.24
N PRO A 7 -4.89 35.73 43.40
CA PRO A 7 -5.31 34.36 43.14
C PRO A 7 -5.02 33.93 41.70
N LEU A 8 -4.53 32.71 41.51
CA LEU A 8 -4.30 32.12 40.18
C LEU A 8 -5.61 32.07 39.39
N PRO A 9 -5.61 32.37 38.10
CA PRO A 9 -6.81 32.33 37.28
C PRO A 9 -7.40 30.92 37.26
N GLU A 10 -8.67 30.81 37.60
CA GLU A 10 -9.44 29.57 37.59
C GLU A 10 -9.48 29.03 36.14
N VAL A 11 -8.81 27.89 35.89
CA VAL A 11 -8.82 27.22 34.58
C VAL A 11 -10.18 26.58 34.40
N ALA A 12 -11.05 27.23 33.64
CA ALA A 12 -12.35 26.70 33.28
C ALA A 12 -12.18 25.30 32.60
N PRO A 13 -13.00 24.30 32.96
CA PRO A 13 -12.91 22.97 32.35
C PRO A 13 -13.13 23.06 30.83
N PRO A 14 -12.42 22.24 30.02
CA PRO A 14 -12.52 22.30 28.57
C PRO A 14 -13.97 22.05 28.13
N ARG A 15 -14.57 23.04 27.52
CA ARG A 15 -15.93 22.91 26.93
C ARG A 15 -15.87 21.86 25.83
N VAL A 16 -16.58 20.76 26.00
CA VAL A 16 -16.82 19.75 24.96
C VAL A 16 -17.68 20.40 23.88
N THR A 17 -17.05 20.97 22.87
CA THR A 17 -17.73 21.59 21.73
C THR A 17 -18.25 20.49 20.79
N PRO A 18 -19.35 20.74 20.02
CA PRO A 18 -19.91 19.78 19.04
C PRO A 18 -18.94 19.39 17.91
N ARG A 19 -17.72 19.94 17.89
CA ARG A 19 -16.60 19.51 17.02
C ARG A 19 -16.28 18.01 17.11
N SER A 20 -16.62 17.33 18.21
CA SER A 20 -16.33 15.90 18.39
C SER A 20 -17.16 14.98 17.48
N VAL A 21 -18.37 15.35 17.09
CA VAL A 21 -19.23 14.55 16.19
C VAL A 21 -18.80 14.71 14.74
N LEU A 22 -18.52 15.95 14.30
CA LEU A 22 -18.03 16.23 12.94
C LEU A 22 -16.64 15.63 12.67
N THR A 23 -15.75 15.58 13.68
CA THR A 23 -14.46 14.90 13.56
C THR A 23 -14.61 13.38 13.49
N ARG A 24 -15.56 12.79 14.20
CA ARG A 24 -15.87 11.34 14.10
C ARG A 24 -16.47 11.00 12.74
N LEU A 25 -17.39 11.78 12.21
CA LEU A 25 -17.93 11.62 10.86
C LEU A 25 -16.82 11.74 9.79
N GLY A 26 -15.86 12.63 10.00
CA GLY A 26 -14.68 12.76 9.14
C GLY A 26 -13.81 11.50 9.07
N THR A 27 -13.74 10.72 10.13
CA THR A 27 -12.97 9.47 10.16
C THR A 27 -13.69 8.29 9.49
N LEU A 28 -15.01 8.37 9.36
CA LEU A 28 -15.84 7.39 8.67
C LEU A 28 -16.08 7.73 7.19
N GLY A 29 -15.60 8.91 6.72
CA GLY A 29 -15.80 9.37 5.34
C GLY A 29 -15.50 8.32 4.27
N PRO A 30 -14.33 7.66 4.28
CA PRO A 30 -14.00 6.61 3.31
C PRO A 30 -14.98 5.43 3.35
N LEU A 31 -15.38 5.00 4.55
CA LEU A 31 -16.36 3.93 4.72
C LEU A 31 -17.75 4.31 4.20
N LEU A 32 -18.20 5.52 4.50
CA LEU A 32 -19.46 6.04 3.97
C LEU A 32 -19.43 6.15 2.44
N GLY A 33 -18.30 6.57 1.87
CA GLY A 33 -18.08 6.59 0.42
C GLY A 33 -18.17 5.19 -0.19
N LEU A 34 -17.55 4.20 0.43
CA LEU A 34 -17.61 2.80 -0.01
C LEU A 34 -19.04 2.25 0.07
N LEU A 35 -19.76 2.51 1.16
CA LEU A 35 -21.14 2.09 1.31
C LEU A 35 -22.07 2.75 0.29
N ALA A 36 -21.93 4.05 0.07
CA ALA A 36 -22.68 4.78 -0.95
C ALA A 36 -22.43 4.22 -2.35
N LEU A 37 -21.13 3.96 -2.68
CA LEU A 37 -20.76 3.33 -3.94
C LEU A 37 -21.36 1.94 -4.08
N ALA A 38 -21.34 1.13 -3.01
CA ALA A 38 -21.92 -0.21 -3.03
C ALA A 38 -23.43 -0.19 -3.28
N VAL A 39 -24.16 0.78 -2.67
CA VAL A 39 -25.60 0.97 -2.93
C VAL A 39 -25.83 1.33 -4.40
N VAL A 40 -25.11 2.32 -4.92
CA VAL A 40 -25.23 2.73 -6.35
C VAL A 40 -24.89 1.57 -7.28
N ALA A 41 -23.81 0.84 -7.00
CA ALA A 41 -23.38 -0.31 -7.77
C ALA A 41 -24.45 -1.41 -7.85
N THR A 42 -25.08 -1.70 -6.70
CA THR A 42 -26.16 -2.70 -6.61
C THR A 42 -27.41 -2.29 -7.39
N LEU A 43 -27.75 -0.99 -7.38
CA LEU A 43 -28.87 -0.47 -8.16
C LEU A 43 -28.61 -0.50 -9.67
N LEU A 44 -27.34 -0.33 -10.07
CA LEU A 44 -26.93 -0.38 -11.48
C LEU A 44 -26.78 -1.82 -11.99
N ASN A 45 -26.30 -2.73 -11.17
CA ASN A 45 -26.11 -4.13 -11.53
C ASN A 45 -26.25 -5.03 -10.30
N PRO A 46 -27.31 -5.88 -10.22
CA PRO A 46 -27.54 -6.78 -9.09
C PRO A 46 -26.40 -7.79 -8.85
N ASP A 47 -25.62 -8.13 -9.88
CA ASP A 47 -24.48 -9.05 -9.76
C ASP A 47 -23.37 -8.48 -8.88
N PHE A 48 -23.39 -7.17 -8.59
CA PHE A 48 -22.40 -6.53 -7.73
C PHE A 48 -22.31 -7.19 -6.34
N LEU A 49 -23.43 -7.55 -5.70
CA LEU A 49 -23.47 -8.16 -4.37
C LEU A 49 -23.29 -9.68 -4.36
N THR A 50 -23.04 -10.30 -5.50
CA THR A 50 -22.75 -11.74 -5.53
C THR A 50 -21.49 -12.06 -4.75
N ALA A 51 -21.48 -13.20 -4.03
CA ALA A 51 -20.32 -13.64 -3.26
C ALA A 51 -19.06 -13.79 -4.14
N SER A 52 -19.23 -14.20 -5.40
CA SER A 52 -18.16 -14.30 -6.38
C SER A 52 -17.55 -12.91 -6.67
N ASN A 53 -18.39 -11.91 -6.98
CA ASN A 53 -17.90 -10.57 -7.28
C ASN A 53 -17.24 -9.90 -6.07
N ILE A 54 -17.84 -10.00 -4.87
CA ILE A 54 -17.22 -9.48 -3.64
C ILE A 54 -15.86 -10.14 -3.40
N SER A 55 -15.77 -11.47 -3.55
CA SER A 55 -14.52 -12.21 -3.44
C SER A 55 -13.48 -11.71 -4.45
N ASN A 56 -13.86 -11.46 -5.70
CA ASN A 56 -13.00 -10.94 -6.74
C ASN A 56 -12.49 -9.53 -6.43
N VAL A 57 -13.38 -8.64 -5.98
CA VAL A 57 -13.02 -7.26 -5.57
C VAL A 57 -12.01 -7.29 -4.43
N LEU A 58 -12.27 -8.06 -3.38
CA LEU A 58 -11.37 -8.16 -2.23
C LEU A 58 -10.03 -8.82 -2.58
N THR A 59 -10.03 -9.84 -3.45
CA THR A 59 -8.81 -10.50 -3.93
C THR A 59 -7.94 -9.52 -4.73
N ARG A 60 -8.54 -8.73 -5.62
CA ARG A 60 -7.83 -7.69 -6.38
C ARG A 60 -7.34 -6.56 -5.48
N ALA A 61 -8.13 -6.15 -4.49
CA ALA A 61 -7.74 -5.14 -3.53
C ALA A 61 -6.56 -5.58 -2.64
N ALA A 62 -6.31 -6.89 -2.50
CA ALA A 62 -5.23 -7.40 -1.68
C ALA A 62 -3.85 -6.94 -2.19
N PHE A 63 -3.60 -6.91 -3.49
CA PHE A 63 -2.29 -6.52 -4.04
C PHE A 63 -1.96 -5.07 -3.73
N THR A 64 -2.80 -4.16 -4.23
CA THR A 64 -2.63 -2.73 -4.00
C THR A 64 -2.76 -2.37 -2.53
N GLY A 65 -3.64 -3.06 -1.80
CA GLY A 65 -3.86 -2.84 -0.37
C GLY A 65 -2.65 -3.21 0.49
N ILE A 66 -1.95 -4.32 0.20
CA ILE A 66 -0.72 -4.70 0.90
C ILE A 66 0.36 -3.63 0.69
N ILE A 67 0.56 -3.18 -0.55
CA ILE A 67 1.50 -2.10 -0.86
C ILE A 67 1.08 -0.81 -0.17
N ALA A 68 -0.21 -0.46 -0.19
CA ALA A 68 -0.74 0.74 0.45
C ALA A 68 -0.56 0.73 1.97
N VAL A 69 -0.61 -0.43 2.64
CA VAL A 69 -0.28 -0.54 4.08
C VAL A 69 1.17 -0.11 4.31
N GLY A 70 2.13 -0.62 3.54
CA GLY A 70 3.53 -0.18 3.61
C GLY A 70 3.70 1.30 3.28
N MET A 71 3.05 1.78 2.21
CA MET A 71 3.05 3.16 1.77
C MET A 71 2.49 4.12 2.84
N THR A 72 1.55 3.65 3.66
CA THR A 72 1.00 4.44 4.77
C THR A 72 2.11 4.87 5.74
N PHE A 73 3.04 3.98 6.10
CA PHE A 73 4.16 4.32 6.98
C PHE A 73 5.11 5.33 6.34
N VAL A 74 5.40 5.16 5.05
CA VAL A 74 6.25 6.09 4.29
C VAL A 74 5.61 7.47 4.25
N ILE A 75 4.33 7.58 3.89
CA ILE A 75 3.62 8.86 3.81
C ILE A 75 3.49 9.50 5.20
N ILE A 76 3.14 8.74 6.25
CA ILE A 76 3.08 9.28 7.62
C ILE A 76 4.44 9.83 8.06
N SER A 77 5.57 9.21 7.65
CA SER A 77 6.92 9.72 7.97
C SER A 77 7.36 10.92 7.13
N GLY A 78 6.49 11.43 6.24
CA GLY A 78 6.77 12.56 5.35
C GLY A 78 7.51 12.18 4.07
N GLY A 79 7.52 10.88 3.69
CA GLY A 79 8.11 10.38 2.45
C GLY A 79 7.06 10.05 1.39
N ILE A 80 7.55 9.63 0.22
CA ILE A 80 6.76 9.06 -0.87
C ILE A 80 7.63 8.07 -1.62
N ASP A 81 7.03 7.05 -2.25
CA ASP A 81 7.75 6.11 -3.11
C ASP A 81 6.97 5.88 -4.41
N LEU A 82 7.54 6.34 -5.50
CA LEU A 82 6.98 6.19 -6.85
C LEU A 82 7.48 4.94 -7.57
N SER A 83 8.39 4.18 -6.97
CA SER A 83 9.01 3.03 -7.64
C SER A 83 8.29 1.71 -7.39
N VAL A 84 7.30 1.66 -6.50
CA VAL A 84 6.70 0.39 -6.03
C VAL A 84 6.16 -0.48 -7.16
N GLY A 85 5.57 0.11 -8.20
CA GLY A 85 5.05 -0.64 -9.35
C GLY A 85 6.18 -1.23 -10.21
N SER A 86 7.24 -0.47 -10.47
CA SER A 86 8.42 -0.97 -11.20
C SER A 86 9.26 -1.94 -10.36
N LEU A 87 9.30 -1.75 -9.03
CA LEU A 87 9.91 -2.69 -8.10
C LEU A 87 9.15 -4.02 -8.09
N ALA A 88 7.82 -4.01 -8.07
CA ALA A 88 7.01 -5.21 -8.18
C ALA A 88 7.30 -5.97 -9.49
N ALA A 89 7.43 -5.25 -10.60
CA ALA A 89 7.79 -5.85 -11.87
C ALA A 89 9.19 -6.52 -11.83
N LEU A 90 10.19 -5.82 -11.30
CA LEU A 90 11.54 -6.36 -11.14
C LEU A 90 11.56 -7.58 -10.22
N ILE A 91 10.86 -7.53 -9.09
CA ILE A 91 10.73 -8.66 -8.17
C ILE A 91 10.07 -9.85 -8.87
N ALA A 92 8.98 -9.63 -9.62
CA ALA A 92 8.30 -10.69 -10.35
C ALA A 92 9.22 -11.39 -11.34
N GLY A 93 9.90 -10.63 -12.21
CA GLY A 93 10.84 -11.18 -13.18
C GLY A 93 12.01 -11.90 -12.54
N SER A 94 12.64 -11.29 -11.52
CA SER A 94 13.77 -11.90 -10.80
C SER A 94 13.36 -13.19 -10.09
N MET A 95 12.20 -13.20 -9.42
CA MET A 95 11.67 -14.37 -8.74
C MET A 95 11.41 -15.52 -9.71
N ILE A 96 10.80 -15.24 -10.87
CA ILE A 96 10.54 -16.24 -11.91
C ILE A 96 11.86 -16.80 -12.46
N LEU A 97 12.83 -15.95 -12.77
CA LEU A 97 14.13 -16.39 -13.24
C LEU A 97 14.85 -17.28 -12.24
N ILE A 98 14.80 -16.94 -10.94
CA ILE A 98 15.38 -17.73 -9.87
C ILE A 98 14.66 -19.09 -9.78
N MET A 99 13.33 -19.12 -9.77
CA MET A 99 12.58 -20.36 -9.72
C MET A 99 12.89 -21.28 -10.92
N ASN A 100 12.89 -20.72 -12.13
CA ASN A 100 13.18 -21.45 -13.36
C ASN A 100 14.62 -22.02 -13.36
N SER A 101 15.61 -21.25 -12.88
CA SER A 101 17.01 -21.70 -12.80
C SER A 101 17.22 -22.81 -11.76
N LEU A 102 16.48 -22.78 -10.66
CA LEU A 102 16.55 -23.79 -9.59
C LEU A 102 15.81 -25.09 -9.95
N LYS A 103 14.92 -25.10 -10.97
CA LYS A 103 14.16 -26.28 -11.37
C LYS A 103 15.07 -27.46 -11.73
N GLY A 104 16.18 -27.20 -12.42
CA GLY A 104 17.12 -28.26 -12.82
C GLY A 104 17.79 -28.99 -11.66
N SER A 105 18.03 -28.30 -10.54
CA SER A 105 18.73 -28.85 -9.37
C SER A 105 17.80 -29.30 -8.24
N LEU A 106 16.70 -28.58 -8.00
CA LEU A 106 15.77 -28.80 -6.89
C LEU A 106 14.41 -29.34 -7.35
N GLY A 107 14.19 -29.48 -8.67
CA GLY A 107 12.88 -29.80 -9.23
C GLY A 107 11.88 -28.64 -9.10
N ALA A 108 10.64 -28.87 -9.58
CA ALA A 108 9.54 -27.90 -9.50
C ALA A 108 8.80 -27.93 -8.14
N GLY A 109 9.47 -28.34 -7.06
CA GLY A 109 8.87 -28.60 -5.76
C GLY A 109 8.72 -27.35 -4.88
N VAL A 110 8.22 -27.58 -3.65
CA VAL A 110 8.01 -26.56 -2.63
C VAL A 110 9.31 -25.79 -2.31
N GLY A 111 10.47 -26.45 -2.35
CA GLY A 111 11.77 -25.80 -2.08
C GLY A 111 12.08 -24.69 -3.07
N THR A 112 11.89 -24.95 -4.38
CA THR A 112 12.06 -23.95 -5.45
C THR A 112 11.12 -22.75 -5.26
N ILE A 113 9.85 -23.01 -4.94
CA ILE A 113 8.85 -21.99 -4.72
C ILE A 113 9.22 -21.13 -3.50
N LEU A 114 9.57 -21.75 -2.37
CA LEU A 114 9.96 -21.03 -1.16
C LEU A 114 11.20 -20.17 -1.35
N LEU A 115 12.21 -20.67 -2.07
CA LEU A 115 13.41 -19.88 -2.38
C LEU A 115 13.09 -18.68 -3.27
N GLY A 116 12.21 -18.84 -4.27
CA GLY A 116 11.71 -17.72 -5.07
C GLY A 116 10.95 -16.69 -4.23
N MET A 117 10.07 -17.13 -3.32
CA MET A 117 9.34 -16.23 -2.42
C MET A 117 10.29 -15.50 -1.47
N LEU A 118 11.29 -16.16 -0.90
CA LEU A 118 12.32 -15.55 -0.07
C LEU A 118 13.14 -14.53 -0.85
N ALA A 119 13.50 -14.85 -2.10
CA ALA A 119 14.19 -13.91 -2.98
C ALA A 119 13.33 -12.67 -3.25
N ALA A 120 12.03 -12.81 -3.47
CA ALA A 120 11.10 -11.68 -3.65
C ALA A 120 11.08 -10.75 -2.43
N LEU A 121 11.00 -11.31 -1.22
CA LEU A 121 11.04 -10.53 0.02
C LEU A 121 12.41 -9.87 0.24
N ALA A 122 13.50 -10.58 -0.06
CA ALA A 122 14.85 -10.06 0.07
C ALA A 122 15.11 -8.90 -0.90
N ILE A 123 14.74 -9.03 -2.18
CA ILE A 123 14.87 -7.97 -3.17
C ILE A 123 14.05 -6.74 -2.75
N GLY A 124 12.81 -6.94 -2.29
CA GLY A 124 11.98 -5.86 -1.78
C GLY A 124 12.62 -5.15 -0.57
N ALA A 125 13.10 -5.91 0.42
CA ALA A 125 13.77 -5.36 1.60
C ALA A 125 15.06 -4.60 1.24
N LEU A 126 15.87 -5.12 0.32
CA LEU A 126 17.11 -4.48 -0.15
C LEU A 126 16.82 -3.19 -0.93
N ALA A 127 15.79 -3.18 -1.77
CA ALA A 127 15.34 -1.97 -2.46
C ALA A 127 14.89 -0.90 -1.45
N GLY A 128 14.07 -1.30 -0.46
CA GLY A 128 13.66 -0.40 0.61
C GLY A 128 14.84 0.12 1.46
N LEU A 129 15.83 -0.74 1.74
CA LEU A 129 17.06 -0.35 2.43
C LEU A 129 17.85 0.66 1.59
N PHE A 130 17.97 0.43 0.29
CA PHE A 130 18.60 1.35 -0.65
C PHE A 130 17.90 2.72 -0.65
N HIS A 131 16.58 2.75 -0.81
CA HIS A 131 15.80 3.99 -0.75
C HIS A 131 16.00 4.71 0.58
N GLY A 132 15.74 4.01 1.69
CA GLY A 132 15.83 4.60 3.03
C GLY A 132 17.22 5.17 3.34
N THR A 133 18.30 4.47 2.94
CA THR A 133 19.67 4.96 3.15
C THR A 133 20.02 6.13 2.25
N THR A 134 19.65 6.08 0.96
CA THR A 134 19.93 7.15 0.00
C THR A 134 19.19 8.44 0.37
N ILE A 135 17.92 8.32 0.79
CA ILE A 135 17.12 9.46 1.23
C ILE A 135 17.69 10.07 2.52
N THR A 136 17.98 9.23 3.53
CA THR A 136 18.33 9.76 4.86
C THR A 136 19.79 10.12 5.02
N ARG A 137 20.71 9.28 4.53
CA ARG A 137 22.17 9.52 4.62
C ARG A 137 22.67 10.33 3.43
N GLY A 138 22.13 10.08 2.23
CA GLY A 138 22.43 10.86 1.03
C GLY A 138 21.78 12.25 1.04
N ARG A 139 20.78 12.48 1.92
CA ARG A 139 20.02 13.73 2.02
C ARG A 139 19.38 14.14 0.70
N ILE A 140 18.95 13.13 -0.07
CA ILE A 140 18.26 13.33 -1.36
C ILE A 140 16.75 13.25 -1.10
N GLU A 141 15.99 14.11 -1.74
CA GLU A 141 14.54 14.14 -1.63
C GLU A 141 13.93 12.79 -2.05
N PRO A 142 12.95 12.25 -1.27
CA PRO A 142 12.31 10.96 -1.55
C PRO A 142 11.78 10.84 -2.99
N PHE A 143 11.18 11.91 -3.50
CA PHE A 143 10.65 11.96 -4.85
C PHE A 143 11.74 11.70 -5.91
N ILE A 144 12.92 12.32 -5.76
CA ILE A 144 14.02 12.18 -6.73
C ILE A 144 14.56 10.75 -6.71
N VAL A 145 14.80 10.18 -5.52
CA VAL A 145 15.33 8.81 -5.39
C VAL A 145 14.35 7.80 -6.00
N THR A 146 13.07 7.90 -5.65
CA THR A 146 12.08 6.91 -6.06
C THR A 146 11.65 7.07 -7.53
N LEU A 147 11.66 8.30 -8.07
CA LEU A 147 11.48 8.53 -9.50
C LEU A 147 12.66 7.97 -10.32
N GLY A 148 13.89 8.16 -9.85
CA GLY A 148 15.08 7.57 -10.48
C GLY A 148 15.03 6.05 -10.47
N THR A 149 14.70 5.44 -9.33
CA THR A 149 14.60 3.98 -9.21
C THR A 149 13.39 3.39 -9.94
N LEU A 150 12.29 4.13 -10.12
CA LEU A 150 11.20 3.74 -11.01
C LEU A 150 11.73 3.43 -12.43
N GLY A 151 12.52 4.34 -12.98
CA GLY A 151 13.16 4.15 -14.30
C GLY A 151 14.15 2.98 -14.29
N ILE A 152 15.02 2.92 -13.28
CA ILE A 152 16.05 1.87 -13.16
C ILE A 152 15.41 0.48 -13.08
N TYR A 153 14.46 0.26 -12.16
CA TYR A 153 13.84 -1.06 -11.97
C TYR A 153 13.07 -1.50 -13.22
N ARG A 154 12.36 -0.57 -13.87
CA ARG A 154 11.63 -0.84 -15.11
C ARG A 154 12.59 -1.21 -16.25
N ALA A 155 13.70 -0.47 -16.41
CA ALA A 155 14.72 -0.73 -17.41
C ALA A 155 15.43 -2.08 -17.19
N VAL A 156 15.80 -2.40 -15.93
CA VAL A 156 16.43 -3.68 -15.60
C VAL A 156 15.50 -4.85 -15.93
N LEU A 157 14.23 -4.78 -15.54
CA LEU A 157 13.29 -5.83 -15.92
C LEU A 157 13.12 -5.94 -17.44
N THR A 158 12.98 -4.80 -18.15
CA THR A 158 12.84 -4.79 -19.60
C THR A 158 14.04 -5.43 -20.28
N TYR A 159 15.25 -5.16 -19.78
CA TYR A 159 16.46 -5.79 -20.25
C TYR A 159 16.47 -7.31 -20.00
N LEU A 160 16.13 -7.75 -18.78
CA LEU A 160 16.06 -9.18 -18.44
C LEU A 160 15.00 -9.91 -19.26
N ALA A 161 13.88 -9.26 -19.56
CA ALA A 161 12.79 -9.79 -20.38
C ALA A 161 13.04 -9.63 -21.89
N GLN A 162 14.14 -9.00 -22.30
CA GLN A 162 14.45 -8.67 -23.70
C GLN A 162 13.27 -7.96 -24.41
N GLY A 163 12.58 -7.08 -23.67
CA GLY A 163 11.39 -6.36 -24.14
C GLY A 163 10.09 -7.19 -24.15
N GLY A 164 10.15 -8.49 -23.91
CA GLY A 164 9.02 -9.42 -23.91
C GLY A 164 8.50 -9.77 -22.49
N ALA A 165 8.22 -11.05 -22.28
CA ALA A 165 7.76 -11.61 -21.04
C ALA A 165 8.73 -12.66 -20.50
N ILE A 166 8.93 -12.69 -19.17
CA ILE A 166 9.59 -13.78 -18.44
C ILE A 166 8.49 -14.68 -17.94
N SER A 167 8.35 -15.85 -18.55
CA SER A 167 7.31 -16.84 -18.19
C SER A 167 7.80 -17.79 -17.10
N LEU A 168 6.92 -18.09 -16.15
CA LEU A 168 7.13 -19.11 -15.15
C LEU A 168 6.99 -20.49 -15.82
N ASP A 169 7.88 -21.41 -15.48
CA ASP A 169 7.78 -22.78 -15.93
C ASP A 169 6.44 -23.42 -15.51
N LEU A 170 5.81 -24.19 -16.41
CA LEU A 170 4.47 -24.73 -16.19
C LEU A 170 4.39 -25.63 -14.96
N ASP A 171 5.36 -26.53 -14.75
CA ASP A 171 5.34 -27.45 -13.60
C ASP A 171 5.47 -26.68 -12.26
N ILE A 172 6.22 -25.58 -12.25
CA ILE A 172 6.30 -24.69 -11.09
C ILE A 172 4.99 -23.93 -10.94
N GLY A 173 4.44 -23.42 -12.04
CA GLY A 173 3.20 -22.65 -12.07
C GLY A 173 2.02 -23.43 -11.47
N ASP A 174 1.85 -24.70 -11.85
CA ASP A 174 0.79 -25.57 -11.33
C ASP A 174 0.90 -25.75 -9.80
N ARG A 175 2.11 -25.96 -9.29
CA ARG A 175 2.35 -26.12 -7.85
C ARG A 175 2.31 -24.81 -7.07
N TYR A 176 2.55 -23.68 -7.74
CA TYR A 176 2.53 -22.36 -7.13
C TYR A 176 1.13 -21.72 -7.18
N SER A 177 0.27 -22.16 -8.10
CA SER A 177 -1.08 -21.63 -8.31
C SER A 177 -1.93 -21.56 -7.03
N PRO A 178 -1.82 -22.51 -6.04
CA PRO A 178 -2.60 -22.43 -4.81
C PRO A 178 -2.31 -21.19 -3.94
N VAL A 179 -1.17 -20.53 -4.12
CA VAL A 179 -0.85 -19.30 -3.39
C VAL A 179 -1.81 -18.16 -3.78
N TYR A 180 -2.33 -18.17 -5.00
CA TYR A 180 -3.36 -17.22 -5.43
C TYR A 180 -4.77 -17.81 -5.43
N TYR A 181 -4.95 -18.98 -6.04
CA TYR A 181 -6.26 -19.59 -6.25
C TYR A 181 -6.75 -20.42 -5.05
N GLY A 182 -5.86 -20.73 -4.11
CA GLY A 182 -6.18 -21.49 -2.92
C GLY A 182 -7.13 -20.74 -1.99
N ARG A 183 -7.92 -21.53 -1.24
CA ARG A 183 -8.87 -21.01 -0.26
C ARG A 183 -8.67 -21.69 1.08
N LEU A 184 -8.70 -20.93 2.14
CA LEU A 184 -8.74 -21.45 3.51
C LEU A 184 -10.09 -21.08 4.13
N LEU A 185 -10.84 -22.07 4.61
CA LEU A 185 -12.22 -21.86 5.09
C LEU A 185 -13.14 -21.13 4.09
N GLY A 186 -12.95 -21.37 2.79
CA GLY A 186 -13.70 -20.73 1.72
C GLY A 186 -13.22 -19.32 1.33
N ILE A 187 -12.26 -18.74 2.08
CA ILE A 187 -11.73 -17.39 1.83
C ILE A 187 -10.46 -17.49 0.98
N PRO A 188 -10.33 -16.74 -0.14
CA PRO A 188 -9.10 -16.70 -0.94
C PRO A 188 -7.86 -16.31 -0.13
N ILE A 189 -6.74 -16.98 -0.37
CA ILE A 189 -5.47 -16.73 0.33
C ILE A 189 -5.03 -15.25 0.24
N PRO A 190 -5.12 -14.54 -0.90
CA PRO A 190 -4.75 -13.13 -0.96
C PRO A 190 -5.51 -12.24 0.02
N ILE A 191 -6.81 -12.52 0.25
CA ILE A 191 -7.64 -11.76 1.21
C ILE A 191 -7.11 -11.98 2.63
N LEU A 192 -6.79 -13.22 2.99
CA LEU A 192 -6.26 -13.55 4.32
C LEU A 192 -4.90 -12.90 4.58
N VAL A 193 -4.01 -12.91 3.57
CA VAL A 193 -2.71 -12.26 3.66
C VAL A 193 -2.88 -10.74 3.79
N PHE A 194 -3.77 -10.13 3.01
CA PHE A 194 -4.06 -8.70 3.12
C PHE A 194 -4.61 -8.34 4.51
N ALA A 195 -5.56 -9.12 5.03
CA ALA A 195 -6.11 -8.92 6.37
C ALA A 195 -5.02 -9.05 7.45
N ALA A 196 -4.12 -10.04 7.33
CA ALA A 196 -3.00 -10.21 8.25
C ALA A 196 -2.02 -9.01 8.20
N VAL A 197 -1.65 -8.55 6.99
CA VAL A 197 -0.77 -7.39 6.81
C VAL A 197 -1.43 -6.12 7.35
N ALA A 198 -2.73 -5.92 7.11
CA ALA A 198 -3.47 -4.78 7.64
C ALA A 198 -3.55 -4.81 9.18
N LEU A 199 -3.81 -5.98 9.77
CA LEU A 199 -3.83 -6.16 11.22
C LEU A 199 -2.46 -5.87 11.83
N LEU A 200 -1.39 -6.48 11.30
CA LEU A 200 -0.02 -6.27 11.77
C LEU A 200 0.41 -4.81 11.58
N GLY A 201 0.14 -4.21 10.43
CA GLY A 201 0.40 -2.80 10.18
C GLY A 201 -0.34 -1.89 11.16
N GLY A 202 -1.62 -2.19 11.45
CA GLY A 202 -2.41 -1.49 12.45
C GLY A 202 -1.85 -1.62 13.87
N LEU A 203 -1.42 -2.82 14.26
CA LEU A 203 -0.76 -3.06 15.56
C LEU A 203 0.57 -2.31 15.65
N ILE A 204 1.42 -2.40 14.60
CA ILE A 204 2.70 -1.69 14.55
C ILE A 204 2.49 -0.18 14.67
N LEU A 205 1.57 0.40 13.87
CA LEU A 205 1.34 1.84 13.87
C LEU A 205 0.77 2.36 15.20
N ASN A 206 -0.21 1.64 15.79
CA ASN A 206 -0.98 2.16 16.91
C ASN A 206 -0.47 1.70 18.28
N ARG A 207 0.23 0.55 18.36
CA ARG A 207 0.58 -0.08 19.65
C ARG A 207 2.09 -0.10 19.93
N THR A 208 2.97 0.20 18.95
CA THR A 208 4.42 0.13 19.14
C THR A 208 5.07 1.51 19.32
N ARG A 209 6.30 1.53 19.85
CA ARG A 209 7.15 2.72 19.90
C ARG A 209 7.48 3.20 18.48
N TYR A 210 7.73 2.26 17.57
CA TYR A 210 8.04 2.56 16.18
C TYR A 210 6.92 3.38 15.51
N GLY A 211 5.65 2.97 15.62
CA GLY A 211 4.53 3.71 15.06
C GLY A 211 4.41 5.14 15.61
N ARG A 212 4.67 5.32 16.91
CA ARG A 212 4.71 6.67 17.51
C ARG A 212 5.85 7.54 16.96
N TYR A 213 7.02 6.93 16.72
CA TYR A 213 8.16 7.64 16.13
C TYR A 213 7.90 8.04 14.69
N VAL A 214 7.29 7.16 13.89
CA VAL A 214 6.85 7.47 12.51
C VAL A 214 5.93 8.69 12.48
N GLN A 215 4.94 8.74 13.37
CA GLN A 215 4.00 9.87 13.47
C GLN A 215 4.69 11.16 13.95
N ALA A 216 5.57 11.06 14.95
CA ALA A 216 6.32 12.20 15.47
C ALA A 216 7.23 12.82 14.40
N ILE A 217 7.96 12.00 13.65
CA ILE A 217 8.85 12.43 12.57
C ILE A 217 8.04 13.17 11.48
N GLY A 218 6.92 12.60 11.06
CA GLY A 218 6.09 13.24 10.04
C GLY A 218 5.37 14.50 10.51
N SER A 219 5.13 14.63 11.82
CA SER A 219 4.56 15.87 12.38
C SER A 219 5.58 17.01 12.40
N ASN A 220 6.79 16.74 12.88
CA ASN A 220 7.92 17.66 12.86
C ASN A 220 9.23 16.91 13.07
N GLU A 221 10.02 16.79 11.99
CA GLU A 221 11.27 16.03 12.01
C GLU A 221 12.32 16.68 12.95
N GLN A 222 12.37 18.03 13.02
CA GLN A 222 13.34 18.72 13.89
C GLN A 222 13.02 18.47 15.36
N VAL A 223 11.75 18.58 15.74
CA VAL A 223 11.32 18.29 17.13
C VAL A 223 11.60 16.82 17.48
N ALA A 224 11.35 15.89 16.54
CA ALA A 224 11.66 14.48 16.75
C ALA A 224 13.17 14.26 17.00
N ARG A 225 14.06 14.97 16.28
CA ARG A 225 15.52 14.94 16.52
C ARG A 225 15.89 15.49 17.89
N TYR A 226 15.29 16.62 18.31
CA TYR A 226 15.53 17.16 19.66
C TYR A 226 15.05 16.24 20.78
N ALA A 227 14.01 15.43 20.51
CA ALA A 227 13.55 14.37 21.42
C ALA A 227 14.39 13.08 21.36
N ALA A 228 15.61 13.12 20.77
CA ALA A 228 16.54 12.02 20.64
C ALA A 228 15.97 10.79 19.86
N ILE A 229 14.99 11.00 18.99
CA ILE A 229 14.49 9.95 18.11
C ILE A 229 15.50 9.71 16.98
N ASN A 230 15.85 8.44 16.73
CA ASN A 230 16.69 8.05 15.59
C ASN A 230 15.88 8.15 14.28
N VAL A 231 15.76 9.37 13.75
CA VAL A 231 14.99 9.67 12.53
C VAL A 231 15.48 8.84 11.34
N THR A 232 16.80 8.72 11.17
CA THR A 232 17.42 7.95 10.09
C THR A 232 17.00 6.48 10.13
N GLY A 233 17.14 5.83 11.28
CA GLY A 233 16.78 4.43 11.43
C GLY A 233 15.28 4.17 11.23
N VAL A 234 14.43 5.06 11.75
CA VAL A 234 12.98 4.94 11.59
C VAL A 234 12.57 5.11 10.13
N LYS A 235 13.08 6.12 9.41
CA LYS A 235 12.79 6.31 7.98
C LYS A 235 13.30 5.13 7.13
N ILE A 236 14.51 4.64 7.38
CA ILE A 236 15.01 3.43 6.68
C ILE A 236 14.04 2.27 6.88
N ALA A 237 13.59 2.03 8.12
CA ALA A 237 12.67 0.95 8.42
C ALA A 237 11.30 1.11 7.72
N THR A 238 10.80 2.36 7.50
CA THR A 238 9.54 2.56 6.73
C THR A 238 9.69 2.13 5.27
N TYR A 239 10.82 2.43 4.62
CA TYR A 239 11.05 2.01 3.24
C TYR A 239 11.31 0.50 3.13
N VAL A 240 12.04 -0.09 4.08
CA VAL A 240 12.22 -1.56 4.15
C VAL A 240 10.87 -2.27 4.31
N LEU A 241 10.01 -1.77 5.21
CA LEU A 241 8.66 -2.31 5.41
C LEU A 241 7.83 -2.23 4.11
N LEU A 242 7.89 -1.08 3.41
CA LEU A 242 7.22 -0.92 2.12
C LEU A 242 7.78 -1.92 1.09
N GLY A 243 9.09 -2.05 0.96
CA GLY A 243 9.72 -2.99 0.03
C GLY A 243 9.31 -4.44 0.30
N VAL A 244 9.23 -4.86 1.58
CA VAL A 244 8.70 -6.18 1.97
C VAL A 244 7.23 -6.32 1.58
N CYS A 245 6.40 -5.28 1.76
CA CYS A 245 5.00 -5.29 1.31
C CYS A 245 4.89 -5.45 -0.22
N VAL A 246 5.77 -4.77 -0.99
CA VAL A 246 5.83 -4.95 -2.45
C VAL A 246 6.21 -6.39 -2.81
N GLY A 247 7.23 -6.96 -2.16
CA GLY A 247 7.62 -8.36 -2.33
C GLY A 247 6.46 -9.33 -2.05
N LEU A 248 5.74 -9.11 -0.95
CA LEU A 248 4.61 -9.94 -0.56
C LEU A 248 3.43 -9.82 -1.54
N ALA A 249 3.10 -8.62 -1.99
CA ALA A 249 2.08 -8.42 -3.02
C ALA A 249 2.46 -9.13 -4.34
N THR A 250 3.73 -9.07 -4.72
CA THR A 250 4.26 -9.73 -5.92
C THR A 250 4.21 -11.25 -5.82
N ILE A 251 4.52 -11.83 -4.65
CA ILE A 251 4.39 -13.26 -4.38
C ILE A 251 2.95 -13.74 -4.64
N LEU A 252 1.96 -12.97 -4.23
CA LEU A 252 0.56 -13.32 -4.47
C LEU A 252 0.14 -13.10 -5.93
N TYR A 253 0.77 -12.15 -6.63
CA TYR A 253 0.38 -11.74 -7.98
C TYR A 253 0.94 -12.64 -9.08
N VAL A 254 2.18 -13.12 -8.93
CA VAL A 254 2.86 -13.94 -9.96
C VAL A 254 2.08 -15.23 -10.32
N PRO A 255 1.49 -15.98 -9.37
CA PRO A 255 0.72 -17.19 -9.73
C PRO A 255 -0.54 -16.88 -10.55
N GLN A 256 -1.06 -15.66 -10.48
CA GLN A 256 -2.24 -15.24 -11.27
C GLN A 256 -1.91 -15.12 -12.76
N LEU A 257 -0.74 -14.57 -13.10
CA LEU A 257 -0.36 -14.29 -14.49
C LEU A 257 0.59 -15.33 -15.08
N GLY A 258 1.33 -16.05 -14.25
CA GLY A 258 2.36 -16.98 -14.70
C GLY A 258 3.54 -16.31 -15.42
N SER A 259 3.62 -14.99 -15.41
CA SER A 259 4.66 -14.24 -16.13
C SER A 259 4.92 -12.86 -15.54
N ALA A 260 6.06 -12.27 -15.87
CA ALA A 260 6.39 -10.88 -15.61
C ALA A 260 6.73 -10.16 -16.93
N THR A 261 6.19 -8.97 -17.10
CA THR A 261 6.37 -8.12 -18.30
C THR A 261 6.80 -6.71 -17.90
N PRO A 262 7.33 -5.91 -18.83
CA PRO A 262 7.59 -4.49 -18.57
C PRO A 262 6.38 -3.69 -18.10
N SER A 263 5.15 -4.12 -18.39
CA SER A 263 3.92 -3.48 -17.93
C SER A 263 3.39 -4.00 -16.60
N THR A 264 4.00 -5.04 -16.02
CA THR A 264 3.64 -5.54 -14.68
C THR A 264 3.71 -4.42 -13.65
N GLY A 265 2.70 -4.29 -12.81
CA GLY A 265 2.64 -3.28 -11.77
C GLY A 265 2.54 -1.82 -12.26
N LEU A 266 2.16 -1.59 -13.52
CA LEU A 266 2.01 -0.23 -14.05
C LEU A 266 0.92 0.52 -13.26
N LEU A 267 1.26 1.73 -12.80
CA LEU A 267 0.42 2.63 -11.99
C LEU A 267 0.10 2.15 -10.58
N TRP A 268 0.66 1.03 -10.10
CA TRP A 268 0.43 0.56 -8.73
C TRP A 268 0.89 1.57 -7.68
N GLU A 269 1.90 2.38 -7.97
CA GLU A 269 2.33 3.49 -7.12
C GLU A 269 1.22 4.50 -6.91
N LEU A 270 0.51 4.87 -7.98
CA LEU A 270 -0.59 5.83 -7.91
C LEU A 270 -1.78 5.25 -7.16
N ASP A 271 -2.12 4.00 -7.42
CA ASP A 271 -3.21 3.30 -6.74
C ASP A 271 -2.93 3.16 -5.23
N ALA A 272 -1.69 2.80 -4.85
CA ALA A 272 -1.30 2.68 -3.46
C ALA A 272 -1.35 4.04 -2.73
N ILE A 273 -0.81 5.10 -3.33
CA ILE A 273 -0.87 6.47 -2.79
C ILE A 273 -2.32 6.93 -2.68
N ALA A 274 -3.13 6.69 -3.72
CA ALA A 274 -4.54 7.05 -3.72
C ALA A 274 -5.32 6.35 -2.61
N ALA A 275 -5.10 5.05 -2.42
CA ALA A 275 -5.72 4.28 -1.33
C ALA A 275 -5.40 4.88 0.05
N VAL A 276 -4.15 5.29 0.25
CA VAL A 276 -3.69 5.93 1.49
C VAL A 276 -4.35 7.29 1.71
N ILE A 277 -4.44 8.11 0.65
CA ILE A 277 -5.04 9.45 0.72
C ILE A 277 -6.55 9.34 0.93
N ILE A 278 -7.25 8.54 0.12
CA ILE A 278 -8.69 8.29 0.26
C ILE A 278 -8.99 7.76 1.66
N GLY A 279 -8.11 6.92 2.19
CA GLY A 279 -8.16 6.41 3.56
C GLY A 279 -8.02 7.48 4.65
N GLY A 280 -7.73 8.73 4.29
CA GLY A 280 -7.65 9.88 5.21
C GLY A 280 -6.28 10.08 5.86
N THR A 281 -5.22 9.48 5.33
CA THR A 281 -3.85 9.76 5.75
C THR A 281 -3.41 11.10 5.17
N ALA A 282 -2.79 11.94 6.00
CA ALA A 282 -2.33 13.27 5.59
C ALA A 282 -1.08 13.15 4.69
N LEU A 283 -1.12 13.75 3.48
CA LEU A 283 0.03 13.78 2.57
C LEU A 283 1.26 14.51 3.16
N ARG A 284 1.03 15.45 4.08
CA ARG A 284 2.10 16.17 4.78
C ARG A 284 2.81 15.34 5.84
N GLY A 285 2.31 14.13 6.10
CA GLY A 285 2.80 13.26 7.17
C GLY A 285 2.15 13.53 8.53
N GLY A 286 2.68 12.88 9.56
CA GLY A 286 2.31 13.03 10.97
C GLY A 286 1.06 12.28 11.40
N SER A 287 0.11 12.00 10.52
CA SER A 287 -1.12 11.31 10.89
C SER A 287 -1.66 10.41 9.79
N GLY A 288 -2.17 9.26 10.17
CA GLY A 288 -2.77 8.30 9.24
C GLY A 288 -3.32 7.08 9.98
N ARG A 289 -4.07 6.24 9.26
CA ARG A 289 -4.72 5.05 9.81
C ARG A 289 -4.70 3.91 8.82
N ILE A 290 -4.19 2.76 9.22
CA ILE A 290 -4.19 1.55 8.38
C ILE A 290 -5.61 1.13 7.98
N TRP A 291 -6.56 1.19 8.91
CA TRP A 291 -7.96 0.90 8.61
C TRP A 291 -8.51 1.77 7.46
N GLY A 292 -8.21 3.08 7.50
CA GLY A 292 -8.61 3.98 6.42
C GLY A 292 -7.99 3.57 5.08
N THR A 293 -6.71 3.21 5.06
CA THR A 293 -6.01 2.73 3.87
C THR A 293 -6.65 1.45 3.31
N VAL A 294 -7.04 0.50 4.18
CA VAL A 294 -7.76 -0.72 3.76
C VAL A 294 -9.06 -0.37 3.05
N VAL A 295 -9.87 0.51 3.65
CA VAL A 295 -11.14 0.96 3.04
C VAL A 295 -10.87 1.70 1.72
N GLY A 296 -9.83 2.55 1.67
CA GLY A 296 -9.42 3.27 0.46
C GLY A 296 -9.02 2.33 -0.68
N ALA A 297 -8.26 1.27 -0.39
CA ALA A 297 -7.85 0.27 -1.37
C ALA A 297 -9.06 -0.49 -1.92
N VAL A 298 -9.97 -0.94 -1.04
CA VAL A 298 -11.20 -1.62 -1.45
C VAL A 298 -12.07 -0.69 -2.30
N LEU A 299 -12.20 0.59 -1.89
CA LEU A 299 -13.01 1.58 -2.61
C LEU A 299 -12.48 1.79 -4.04
N LEU A 300 -11.18 1.96 -4.23
CA LEU A 300 -10.57 2.14 -5.57
C LEU A 300 -10.85 0.95 -6.48
N VAL A 301 -10.64 -0.27 -5.99
CA VAL A 301 -10.90 -1.48 -6.77
C VAL A 301 -12.39 -1.64 -7.06
N THR A 302 -13.25 -1.24 -6.09
CA THR A 302 -14.72 -1.26 -6.29
C THR A 302 -15.13 -0.31 -7.41
N ILE A 303 -14.55 0.89 -7.52
CA ILE A 303 -14.82 1.82 -8.63
C ILE A 303 -14.55 1.13 -9.98
N GLY A 304 -13.35 0.56 -10.15
CA GLY A 304 -13.01 -0.16 -11.38
C GLY A 304 -13.93 -1.36 -11.66
N ASN A 305 -14.31 -2.10 -10.61
CA ASN A 305 -15.24 -3.22 -10.73
C ASN A 305 -16.62 -2.77 -11.20
N VAL A 306 -17.18 -1.71 -10.63
CA VAL A 306 -18.50 -1.15 -11.03
C VAL A 306 -18.46 -0.69 -12.49
N LEU A 307 -17.41 0.01 -12.90
CA LEU A 307 -17.27 0.44 -14.30
C LEU A 307 -17.23 -0.75 -15.26
N ASN A 308 -16.53 -1.82 -14.88
CA ASN A 308 -16.44 -3.04 -15.69
C ASN A 308 -17.77 -3.82 -15.72
N LEU A 309 -18.49 -3.91 -14.60
CA LEU A 309 -19.77 -4.63 -14.55
C LEU A 309 -20.89 -3.92 -15.29
N THR A 310 -20.88 -2.59 -15.28
CA THR A 310 -21.94 -1.78 -15.88
C THR A 310 -21.70 -1.45 -17.35
N ASN A 311 -20.44 -1.57 -17.82
CA ASN A 311 -20.02 -1.18 -19.17
C ASN A 311 -20.43 0.25 -19.58
N ILE A 312 -20.69 1.14 -18.59
CA ILE A 312 -21.10 2.53 -18.84
C ILE A 312 -19.98 3.31 -19.54
N ILE A 313 -18.74 2.96 -19.23
CA ILE A 313 -17.55 3.61 -19.79
C ILE A 313 -16.60 2.52 -20.29
N SER A 314 -15.86 2.80 -21.36
CA SER A 314 -14.82 1.91 -21.87
C SER A 314 -13.79 1.57 -20.77
N VAL A 315 -13.39 0.30 -20.69
CA VAL A 315 -12.36 -0.19 -19.76
C VAL A 315 -11.03 0.58 -19.87
N TYR A 316 -10.75 1.16 -21.06
CA TYR A 316 -9.57 1.99 -21.28
C TYR A 316 -9.61 3.33 -20.53
N LEU A 317 -10.77 3.78 -20.07
CA LEU A 317 -10.96 5.03 -19.33
C LEU A 317 -10.96 4.81 -17.80
N ASN A 318 -10.85 3.57 -17.31
CA ASN A 318 -10.84 3.28 -15.88
C ASN A 318 -9.76 4.07 -15.13
N ALA A 319 -8.56 4.17 -15.69
CA ALA A 319 -7.47 4.94 -15.10
C ALA A 319 -7.79 6.44 -15.03
N ALA A 320 -8.49 7.00 -16.03
CA ALA A 320 -8.91 8.41 -16.02
C ALA A 320 -9.95 8.68 -14.92
N VAL A 321 -10.91 7.78 -14.74
CA VAL A 321 -11.91 7.88 -13.66
C VAL A 321 -11.23 7.79 -12.29
N THR A 322 -10.32 6.83 -12.10
CA THR A 322 -9.54 6.71 -10.87
C THR A 322 -8.75 8.00 -10.58
N GLY A 323 -8.07 8.54 -11.59
CA GLY A 323 -7.35 9.82 -11.47
C GLY A 323 -8.26 10.99 -11.08
N LEU A 324 -9.45 11.09 -11.67
CA LEU A 324 -10.45 12.11 -11.32
C LEU A 324 -10.91 11.95 -9.86
N VAL A 325 -11.18 10.72 -9.41
CA VAL A 325 -11.58 10.45 -8.02
C VAL A 325 -10.47 10.88 -7.04
N ILE A 326 -9.20 10.60 -7.36
CA ILE A 326 -8.06 11.04 -6.52
C ILE A 326 -8.05 12.56 -6.39
N ILE A 327 -8.20 13.29 -7.50
CA ILE A 327 -8.21 14.75 -7.52
C ILE A 327 -9.38 15.30 -6.68
N LEU A 328 -10.58 14.76 -6.85
CA LEU A 328 -11.76 15.17 -6.10
C LEU A 328 -11.59 14.92 -4.60
N VAL A 329 -11.10 13.74 -4.20
CA VAL A 329 -10.85 13.43 -2.78
C VAL A 329 -9.81 14.38 -2.19
N ALA A 330 -8.70 14.63 -2.89
CA ALA A 330 -7.67 15.56 -2.45
C ALA A 330 -8.21 16.99 -2.31
N PHE A 331 -9.08 17.43 -3.23
CA PHE A 331 -9.73 18.73 -3.17
C PHE A 331 -10.63 18.88 -1.93
N PHE A 332 -11.48 17.89 -1.65
CA PHE A 332 -12.35 17.93 -0.46
C PHE A 332 -11.59 17.78 0.86
N GLN A 333 -10.43 17.16 0.87
CA GLN A 333 -9.58 17.09 2.06
C GLN A 333 -8.84 18.40 2.34
N ARG A 334 -8.66 19.28 1.35
CA ARG A 334 -8.02 20.60 1.53
C ARG A 334 -8.71 21.49 2.55
N GLY A 335 -10.03 21.38 2.70
CA GLY A 335 -10.84 22.20 3.61
C GLY A 335 -10.85 21.76 5.09
N ARG A 336 -10.17 20.67 5.45
CA ARG A 336 -10.13 20.13 6.84
C ARG A 336 -8.88 20.57 7.61
N ARG A 337 -8.40 21.77 7.36
CA ARG A 337 -7.29 22.41 8.08
C ARG A 337 -7.78 23.13 9.33
#